data_5b458a0f1e45abb0a8d0000458aab9f5
#
_entry.id   5b458a0f1e45abb0a8d0000458aab9f5
#
_cell.length_a   1.000
_cell.length_b   1.000
_cell.length_c   1.000
_cell.angle_alpha   90.00
_cell.angle_beta   90.00
_cell.angle_gamma   90.00
#
_symmetry.space_group_name_H-M   'P 1'
#
loop_
_entity.id
_entity.type
_entity.pdbx_description
1 polymer ?
#
loop_
_entity_poly.entity_id
_entity_poly.type
_entity_poly.pdbx_seq_one_letter_code
_entity_poly.pdbx_strand_id
1 'polypeptide(L)'
;MKRLQKNAIEPIVETTSSGDILPAKRFHIAAVVVCALIWAGCGSTIQSSGQSADAAGDDSQIGRAFKNRTSNVQVEGRGIVTRILADDLAGSRHQRFIVRLASGQTVLIAHNIDIAPRVAALQEGDSVSFYGEYVWNEKGGMVHWTHRDPDGRHTAGWVKHNGRTYQ
;
A
#
# COMPACT_ATOMS: atom_id res chain seq x y z
N MET A 1 29.08 19.97 -43.93
CA MET A 1 27.73 20.28 -44.41
C MET A 1 26.83 19.09 -44.23
N LYS A 2 26.01 19.04 -43.16
CA LYS A 2 24.92 18.03 -42.98
C LYS A 2 23.65 18.81 -42.63
N ARG A 3 22.63 18.57 -43.45
CA ARG A 3 21.33 19.23 -43.45
C ARG A 3 20.53 18.87 -42.20
N LEU A 4 19.97 19.91 -41.55
CA LEU A 4 18.92 19.82 -40.56
C LEU A 4 17.59 19.48 -41.26
N GLN A 5 16.97 18.40 -40.84
CA GLN A 5 15.62 18.03 -41.27
C GLN A 5 14.63 18.49 -40.19
N LYS A 6 13.82 19.47 -40.53
CA LYS A 6 12.68 19.96 -39.75
C LYS A 6 11.53 18.98 -39.91
N ASN A 7 11.10 18.33 -38.82
CA ASN A 7 9.83 17.63 -38.81
C ASN A 7 8.73 18.60 -38.36
N ALA A 8 7.78 18.82 -39.27
CA ALA A 8 6.58 19.60 -39.05
C ALA A 8 5.60 18.82 -38.15
N ILE A 9 5.05 19.53 -37.18
CA ILE A 9 3.97 19.03 -36.30
C ILE A 9 2.67 19.42 -37.00
N GLU A 10 1.85 18.44 -37.38
CA GLU A 10 0.49 18.65 -37.86
C GLU A 10 -0.49 18.72 -36.67
N PRO A 11 -1.49 19.60 -36.71
CA PRO A 11 -2.49 19.72 -35.65
C PRO A 11 -3.59 18.67 -35.81
N ILE A 12 -3.90 17.99 -34.72
CA ILE A 12 -5.04 17.06 -34.62
C ILE A 12 -6.33 17.88 -34.52
N VAL A 13 -7.21 17.70 -35.49
CA VAL A 13 -8.56 18.28 -35.54
C VAL A 13 -9.46 17.47 -34.61
N GLU A 14 -10.00 18.12 -33.57
CA GLU A 14 -11.08 17.59 -32.75
C GLU A 14 -12.40 17.64 -33.52
N THR A 15 -13.01 16.47 -33.79
CA THR A 15 -14.38 16.35 -34.24
C THR A 15 -15.32 16.22 -33.04
N THR A 16 -16.03 17.27 -32.74
CA THR A 16 -17.20 17.28 -31.84
C THR A 16 -18.36 16.57 -32.54
N SER A 17 -18.81 15.45 -32.01
CA SER A 17 -20.09 14.82 -32.37
C SER A 17 -21.15 15.26 -31.39
N SER A 18 -22.10 16.02 -31.95
CA SER A 18 -23.38 16.41 -31.35
C SER A 18 -24.38 15.26 -31.53
N GLY A 19 -25.24 15.03 -30.54
CA GLY A 19 -26.46 14.26 -30.75
C GLY A 19 -26.81 13.36 -29.57
N ASP A 20 -27.76 13.64 -28.89
CA ASP A 20 -29.15 13.23 -28.81
C ASP A 20 -29.64 13.21 -27.36
N ILE A 21 -30.50 14.19 -27.15
CA ILE A 21 -31.31 14.33 -25.93
C ILE A 21 -32.53 13.40 -26.07
N LEU A 22 -32.66 12.40 -25.22
CA LEU A 22 -33.89 11.57 -25.12
C LEU A 22 -34.79 12.10 -24.01
N PRO A 23 -36.12 12.11 -24.24
CA PRO A 23 -37.08 12.76 -23.35
C PRO A 23 -37.42 11.93 -22.12
N ALA A 24 -37.60 12.62 -21.01
CA ALA A 24 -38.07 12.11 -19.73
C ALA A 24 -39.49 11.46 -19.84
N LYS A 25 -39.61 10.20 -19.47
CA LYS A 25 -40.90 9.54 -19.22
C LYS A 25 -41.35 9.85 -17.79
N ARG A 26 -42.43 10.65 -17.71
CA ARG A 26 -43.21 10.86 -16.49
C ARG A 26 -43.93 9.56 -16.14
N PHE A 27 -43.63 8.99 -14.97
CA PHE A 27 -44.48 7.96 -14.35
C PHE A 27 -45.33 8.58 -13.26
N HIS A 28 -46.64 8.31 -13.38
CA HIS A 28 -47.70 8.82 -12.52
C HIS A 28 -47.64 8.14 -11.14
N ILE A 29 -47.92 8.97 -10.15
CA ILE A 29 -48.10 8.60 -8.74
C ILE A 29 -49.40 7.83 -8.60
N ALA A 30 -49.37 6.61 -8.12
CA ALA A 30 -50.52 5.94 -7.53
C ALA A 30 -50.30 5.82 -6.04
N ALA A 31 -51.06 6.63 -5.31
CA ALA A 31 -51.12 6.57 -3.85
C ALA A 31 -51.94 5.32 -3.45
N VAL A 32 -51.35 4.46 -2.68
CA VAL A 32 -52.07 3.43 -1.90
C VAL A 32 -51.76 3.66 -0.43
N VAL A 33 -52.79 4.17 0.23
CA VAL A 33 -52.86 4.24 1.70
C VAL A 33 -53.30 2.88 2.20
N VAL A 34 -52.51 2.18 2.99
CA VAL A 34 -52.96 1.05 3.81
C VAL A 34 -52.39 1.15 5.21
N CYS A 35 -53.31 1.09 6.11
CA CYS A 35 -53.32 1.21 7.56
C CYS A 35 -52.20 0.55 8.36
N ALA A 36 -52.00 1.20 9.46
CA ALA A 36 -51.26 0.82 10.68
C ALA A 36 -51.49 -0.61 11.17
N LEU A 37 -50.43 -1.24 11.61
CA LEU A 37 -50.45 -2.11 12.79
C LEU A 37 -49.15 -1.89 13.58
N ILE A 38 -49.36 -1.40 14.77
CA ILE A 38 -48.40 -1.20 15.82
C ILE A 38 -47.88 -2.57 16.29
N TRP A 39 -46.58 -2.80 16.15
CA TRP A 39 -45.88 -3.81 16.93
C TRP A 39 -44.73 -3.15 17.68
N ALA A 40 -45.00 -2.94 18.97
CA ALA A 40 -43.96 -2.66 19.95
C ALA A 40 -43.09 -3.91 20.13
N GLY A 41 -41.91 -3.87 19.60
CA GLY A 41 -40.87 -4.88 19.80
C GLY A 41 -39.58 -4.15 20.16
N CYS A 42 -39.41 -3.91 21.47
CA CYS A 42 -38.17 -3.45 22.05
C CYS A 42 -37.11 -4.54 21.86
N GLY A 43 -36.15 -4.30 21.00
CA GLY A 43 -35.01 -5.16 20.78
C GLY A 43 -33.91 -4.36 20.13
N SER A 44 -33.29 -3.46 20.89
CA SER A 44 -32.08 -2.79 20.45
C SER A 44 -30.92 -3.79 20.44
N THR A 45 -30.79 -4.54 19.36
CA THR A 45 -29.54 -5.18 19.06
C THR A 45 -28.59 -4.11 18.57
N ILE A 46 -27.74 -3.62 19.47
CA ILE A 46 -26.53 -2.92 19.12
C ILE A 46 -25.68 -3.92 18.34
N GLN A 47 -25.79 -3.91 17.02
CA GLN A 47 -24.78 -4.50 16.17
C GLN A 47 -23.52 -3.64 16.35
N SER A 48 -22.71 -4.04 17.30
CA SER A 48 -21.31 -3.68 17.33
C SER A 48 -20.73 -4.18 16.02
N SER A 49 -20.64 -3.28 15.05
CA SER A 49 -19.75 -3.47 13.91
C SER A 49 -18.34 -3.54 14.48
N GLY A 50 -17.91 -4.75 14.81
CA GLY A 50 -16.52 -5.07 15.06
C GLY A 50 -15.77 -4.76 13.78
N GLN A 51 -15.36 -3.52 13.61
CA GLN A 51 -14.32 -3.15 12.68
C GLN A 51 -13.10 -3.91 13.14
N SER A 52 -12.70 -4.88 12.35
CA SER A 52 -11.44 -5.58 12.49
C SER A 52 -10.32 -4.55 12.42
N ALA A 53 -9.88 -4.09 13.59
CA ALA A 53 -8.74 -3.19 13.77
C ALA A 53 -7.40 -3.92 13.51
N ASP A 54 -7.46 -5.15 12.98
CA ASP A 54 -6.32 -6.06 12.87
C ASP A 54 -5.51 -5.93 11.57
N ALA A 55 -5.63 -4.83 10.82
CA ALA A 55 -4.94 -4.75 9.52
C ALA A 55 -4.16 -3.47 9.26
N ALA A 56 -4.13 -2.51 10.16
CA ALA A 56 -3.22 -1.37 10.06
C ALA A 56 -1.98 -1.68 10.91
N GLY A 57 -0.88 -2.12 10.27
CA GLY A 57 0.42 -2.10 10.95
C GLY A 57 0.61 -0.72 11.58
N ASP A 58 1.19 -0.69 12.80
CA ASP A 58 1.34 0.57 13.53
C ASP A 58 2.38 1.50 12.88
N ASP A 59 2.01 2.09 11.73
CA ASP A 59 2.82 3.10 11.02
C ASP A 59 3.22 4.26 11.95
N SER A 60 2.52 4.43 13.09
CA SER A 60 2.82 5.47 14.06
C SER A 60 4.19 5.27 14.71
N GLN A 61 4.65 4.05 14.89
CA GLN A 61 5.99 3.77 15.43
C GLN A 61 7.08 4.18 14.44
N ILE A 62 6.91 3.88 13.14
CA ILE A 62 7.84 4.30 12.08
C ILE A 62 7.87 5.81 11.97
N GLY A 63 6.69 6.46 12.01
CA GLY A 63 6.58 7.92 11.99
C GLY A 63 7.26 8.59 13.19
N ARG A 64 7.11 8.03 14.40
CA ARG A 64 7.81 8.51 15.60
C ARG A 64 9.33 8.33 15.48
N ALA A 65 9.79 7.15 15.05
CA ALA A 65 11.21 6.86 14.85
C ALA A 65 11.83 7.83 13.83
N PHE A 66 11.12 8.10 12.73
CA PHE A 66 11.58 9.06 11.72
C PHE A 66 11.67 10.49 12.27
N LYS A 67 10.62 10.97 12.92
CA LYS A 67 10.58 12.33 13.51
C LYS A 67 11.67 12.54 14.55
N ASN A 68 11.94 11.53 15.37
CA ASN A 68 12.92 11.58 16.45
C ASN A 68 14.33 11.19 16.00
N ARG A 69 14.54 10.85 14.71
CA ARG A 69 15.81 10.36 14.15
C ARG A 69 16.36 9.16 14.91
N THR A 70 15.48 8.26 15.34
CA THR A 70 15.84 7.08 16.10
C THR A 70 16.11 5.90 15.18
N SER A 71 17.18 5.16 15.42
CA SER A 71 17.54 3.91 14.73
C SER A 71 17.51 2.73 15.69
N ASN A 72 17.65 1.52 15.14
CA ASN A 72 17.72 0.24 15.87
C ASN A 72 16.42 -0.01 16.67
N VAL A 73 15.29 0.27 16.04
CA VAL A 73 13.94 0.06 16.59
C VAL A 73 13.24 -1.01 15.79
N GLN A 74 12.72 -2.04 16.47
CA GLN A 74 11.86 -3.03 15.82
C GLN A 74 10.53 -2.37 15.47
N VAL A 75 10.12 -2.49 14.21
CA VAL A 75 8.90 -1.88 13.69
C VAL A 75 8.10 -2.90 12.87
N GLU A 76 6.79 -2.77 12.96
CA GLU A 76 5.87 -3.41 12.03
C GLU A 76 5.22 -2.35 11.16
N GLY A 77 5.05 -2.63 9.88
CA GLY A 77 4.41 -1.71 8.95
C GLY A 77 3.71 -2.43 7.83
N ARG A 78 2.81 -1.67 7.17
CA ARG A 78 2.09 -2.12 5.99
C ARG A 78 1.97 -0.97 5.00
N GLY A 79 2.08 -1.29 3.71
CA GLY A 79 1.91 -0.27 2.69
C GLY A 79 1.94 -0.81 1.28
N ILE A 80 2.03 0.12 0.34
CA ILE A 80 2.04 -0.19 -1.09
C ILE A 80 3.45 -0.02 -1.63
N VAL A 81 3.93 -1.00 -2.37
CA VAL A 81 5.21 -0.94 -3.08
C VAL A 81 5.11 0.16 -4.16
N THR A 82 5.95 1.17 -4.05
CA THR A 82 5.96 2.29 -5.01
C THR A 82 7.13 2.22 -5.97
N ARG A 83 8.16 1.44 -5.65
CA ARG A 83 9.31 1.25 -6.52
C ARG A 83 10.04 -0.04 -6.19
N ILE A 84 10.42 -0.79 -7.22
CA ILE A 84 11.39 -1.87 -7.13
C ILE A 84 12.75 -1.32 -7.52
N LEU A 85 13.75 -1.54 -6.69
CA LEU A 85 15.12 -1.11 -6.93
C LEU A 85 15.99 -2.29 -7.39
N ALA A 86 17.12 -1.98 -8.02
CA ALA A 86 18.13 -3.00 -8.25
C ALA A 86 18.60 -3.60 -6.92
N ASP A 87 18.89 -4.91 -6.93
CA ASP A 87 19.45 -5.56 -5.76
C ASP A 87 20.76 -4.88 -5.34
N ASP A 88 21.00 -4.83 -4.05
CA ASP A 88 22.31 -4.51 -3.52
C ASP A 88 23.13 -5.78 -3.49
N LEU A 89 24.24 -5.77 -4.20
CA LEU A 89 25.15 -6.91 -4.31
C LEU A 89 26.47 -6.67 -3.54
N ALA A 90 26.59 -5.56 -2.84
CA ALA A 90 27.76 -5.23 -2.03
C ALA A 90 27.67 -5.92 -0.65
N GLY A 91 28.55 -6.85 -0.36
CA GLY A 91 28.48 -7.68 0.84
C GLY A 91 27.33 -8.70 0.75
N SER A 92 26.49 -8.75 1.78
CA SER A 92 25.27 -9.56 1.76
C SER A 92 24.28 -9.00 0.74
N ARG A 93 23.70 -9.88 -0.08
CA ARG A 93 22.77 -9.47 -1.14
C ARG A 93 21.40 -9.12 -0.56
N HIS A 94 20.84 -7.98 -1.00
CA HIS A 94 19.53 -7.55 -0.56
C HIS A 94 18.61 -7.25 -1.74
N GLN A 95 17.42 -7.81 -1.71
CA GLN A 95 16.31 -7.33 -2.52
C GLN A 95 15.82 -6.01 -1.91
N ARG A 96 15.68 -4.97 -2.75
CA ARG A 96 15.33 -3.63 -2.29
C ARG A 96 14.07 -3.10 -2.96
N PHE A 97 13.18 -2.53 -2.18
CA PHE A 97 11.97 -1.88 -2.67
C PHE A 97 11.49 -0.79 -1.72
N ILE A 98 10.77 0.19 -2.25
CA ILE A 98 10.21 1.30 -1.47
C ILE A 98 8.73 1.04 -1.23
N VAL A 99 8.32 1.17 0.02
CA VAL A 99 6.93 1.03 0.47
C VAL A 99 6.43 2.38 0.94
N ARG A 100 5.25 2.79 0.46
CA ARG A 100 4.52 3.95 0.97
C ARG A 100 3.49 3.48 2.01
N LEU A 101 3.64 3.98 3.22
CA LEU A 101 2.77 3.73 4.36
C LEU A 101 1.45 4.50 4.21
N ALA A 102 0.45 4.17 5.03
CA ALA A 102 -0.84 4.88 5.05
C ALA A 102 -0.68 6.36 5.43
N SER A 103 0.33 6.71 6.22
CA SER A 103 0.70 8.08 6.56
C SER A 103 1.24 8.90 5.38
N GLY A 104 1.53 8.26 4.23
CA GLY A 104 2.21 8.86 3.10
C GLY A 104 3.74 8.83 3.18
N GLN A 105 4.32 8.52 4.35
CA GLN A 105 5.76 8.32 4.49
C GLN A 105 6.21 7.14 3.63
N THR A 106 7.39 7.24 3.03
CA THR A 106 8.03 6.13 2.32
C THR A 106 9.16 5.55 3.16
N VAL A 107 9.34 4.24 3.08
CA VAL A 107 10.42 3.52 3.76
C VAL A 107 11.06 2.54 2.77
N LEU A 108 12.38 2.43 2.82
CA LEU A 108 13.12 1.42 2.05
C LEU A 108 13.07 0.08 2.81
N ILE A 109 12.68 -0.98 2.12
CA ILE A 109 12.86 -2.35 2.63
C ILE A 109 14.10 -2.93 1.98
N ALA A 110 15.02 -3.45 2.82
CA ALA A 110 16.25 -4.15 2.42
C ALA A 110 16.19 -5.58 2.96
N HIS A 111 15.65 -6.49 2.15
CA HIS A 111 15.45 -7.90 2.52
C HIS A 111 16.65 -8.73 2.09
N ASN A 112 17.34 -9.34 3.05
CA ASN A 112 18.54 -10.14 2.79
C ASN A 112 18.18 -11.46 2.11
N ILE A 113 18.62 -11.62 0.86
CA ILE A 113 18.32 -12.79 0.01
C ILE A 113 19.42 -13.86 0.01
N ASP A 114 20.44 -13.70 0.85
CA ASP A 114 21.42 -14.76 1.10
C ASP A 114 20.94 -15.77 2.14
N ILE A 115 20.11 -15.31 3.07
CA ILE A 115 19.65 -16.12 4.22
C ILE A 115 18.14 -16.26 4.29
N ALA A 116 17.40 -15.55 3.44
CA ALA A 116 15.94 -15.66 3.31
C ALA A 116 15.51 -15.76 1.84
N PRO A 117 14.40 -16.41 1.55
CA PRO A 117 13.88 -16.44 0.18
C PRO A 117 13.52 -15.04 -0.31
N ARG A 118 13.90 -14.72 -1.55
CA ARG A 118 13.44 -13.51 -2.25
C ARG A 118 11.92 -13.41 -2.23
N VAL A 119 11.37 -12.24 -2.01
CA VAL A 119 9.94 -11.97 -2.16
C VAL A 119 9.57 -12.15 -3.64
N ALA A 120 8.86 -13.24 -3.93
CA ALA A 120 8.57 -13.65 -5.31
C ALA A 120 7.48 -12.78 -5.93
N ALA A 121 7.59 -12.53 -7.24
CA ALA A 121 6.62 -11.82 -8.07
C ALA A 121 6.19 -10.44 -7.50
N LEU A 122 7.06 -9.78 -6.73
CA LEU A 122 6.80 -8.46 -6.19
C LEU A 122 6.77 -7.42 -7.30
N GLN A 123 5.72 -6.60 -7.34
CA GLN A 123 5.52 -5.54 -8.33
C GLN A 123 5.16 -4.21 -7.65
N GLU A 124 5.36 -3.12 -8.39
CA GLU A 124 4.85 -1.81 -7.99
C GLU A 124 3.31 -1.84 -7.97
N GLY A 125 2.71 -1.29 -6.91
CA GLY A 125 1.28 -1.38 -6.64
C GLY A 125 0.88 -2.50 -5.67
N ASP A 126 1.76 -3.46 -5.40
CA ASP A 126 1.47 -4.55 -4.46
C ASP A 126 1.38 -4.07 -3.02
N SER A 127 0.48 -4.70 -2.26
CA SER A 127 0.40 -4.52 -0.82
C SER A 127 1.35 -5.49 -0.12
N VAL A 128 2.17 -4.96 0.79
CA VAL A 128 3.07 -5.74 1.62
C VAL A 128 2.92 -5.36 3.08
N SER A 129 3.17 -6.32 3.98
CA SER A 129 3.43 -6.07 5.39
C SER A 129 4.84 -6.53 5.71
N PHE A 130 5.45 -5.91 6.70
CA PHE A 130 6.82 -6.23 7.08
C PHE A 130 7.03 -6.03 8.58
N TYR A 131 7.99 -6.76 9.12
CA TYR A 131 8.51 -6.61 10.47
C TYR A 131 10.02 -6.70 10.43
N GLY A 132 10.72 -5.76 11.07
CA GLY A 132 12.18 -5.71 11.06
C GLY A 132 12.72 -4.51 11.81
N GLU A 133 14.03 -4.32 11.75
CA GLU A 133 14.72 -3.24 12.41
C GLU A 133 14.75 -2.00 11.52
N TYR A 134 14.28 -0.88 12.06
CA TYR A 134 14.29 0.42 11.41
C TYR A 134 15.61 1.15 11.68
N VAL A 135 16.19 1.70 10.61
CA VAL A 135 17.35 2.59 10.64
C VAL A 135 16.96 3.92 9.99
N TRP A 136 17.16 4.99 10.73
CA TRP A 136 16.87 6.33 10.27
C TRP A 136 17.78 6.77 9.12
N ASN A 137 17.22 7.43 8.14
CA ASN A 137 17.90 8.29 7.17
C ASN A 137 16.94 9.40 6.72
N GLU A 138 17.47 10.46 6.13
CA GLU A 138 16.69 11.63 5.69
C GLU A 138 15.62 11.35 4.62
N LYS A 139 15.67 10.18 3.96
CA LYS A 139 14.74 9.78 2.89
C LYS A 139 13.54 8.95 3.39
N GLY A 140 13.31 8.93 4.70
CA GLY A 140 12.17 8.20 5.28
C GLY A 140 12.57 6.98 6.12
N GLY A 141 13.85 6.60 6.09
CA GLY A 141 14.39 5.45 6.80
C GLY A 141 14.43 4.18 5.95
N MET A 142 15.03 3.16 6.56
CA MET A 142 15.17 1.82 6.00
C MET A 142 14.74 0.79 7.04
N VAL A 143 14.09 -0.28 6.62
CA VAL A 143 13.85 -1.48 7.45
C VAL A 143 14.64 -2.63 6.86
N HIS A 144 15.46 -3.23 7.69
CA HIS A 144 16.22 -4.43 7.40
C HIS A 144 15.95 -5.50 8.48
N TRP A 145 16.73 -6.57 8.56
CA TRP A 145 16.41 -7.71 9.45
C TRP A 145 14.98 -8.22 9.30
N THR A 146 14.49 -8.22 8.05
CA THR A 146 13.15 -8.71 7.69
C THR A 146 13.15 -10.23 7.44
N HIS A 147 13.93 -10.98 8.19
CA HIS A 147 14.13 -12.43 8.10
C HIS A 147 14.51 -13.00 9.45
N ARG A 148 14.60 -14.31 9.56
CA ARG A 148 15.17 -14.96 10.75
C ARG A 148 16.68 -14.75 10.79
N ASP A 149 17.21 -14.54 11.98
CA ASP A 149 18.65 -14.59 12.21
C ASP A 149 19.07 -16.06 12.38
N PRO A 150 19.93 -16.60 11.51
CA PRO A 150 20.40 -17.98 11.64
C PRO A 150 21.11 -18.27 12.97
N ASP A 151 21.76 -17.24 13.55
CA ASP A 151 22.47 -17.34 14.82
C ASP A 151 21.58 -17.07 16.04
N GLY A 152 20.34 -16.65 15.83
CA GLY A 152 19.38 -16.37 16.90
C GLY A 152 19.72 -15.21 17.82
N ARG A 153 20.63 -14.31 17.40
CA ARG A 153 21.10 -13.15 18.18
C ARG A 153 20.25 -11.91 17.95
N HIS A 154 19.48 -11.89 16.87
CA HIS A 154 18.63 -10.77 16.48
C HIS A 154 17.15 -11.18 16.47
N THR A 155 16.26 -10.23 16.74
CA THR A 155 14.82 -10.46 16.64
C THR A 155 14.45 -10.86 15.21
N ALA A 156 13.73 -11.97 15.07
CA ALA A 156 13.30 -12.47 13.76
C ALA A 156 12.28 -11.52 13.13
N GLY A 157 12.58 -11.10 11.91
CA GLY A 157 11.67 -10.29 11.08
C GLY A 157 11.03 -11.10 9.95
N TRP A 158 10.24 -10.42 9.12
CA TRP A 158 9.60 -11.03 7.97
C TRP A 158 9.09 -9.97 6.97
N VAL A 159 8.85 -10.41 5.74
CA VAL A 159 8.01 -9.72 4.76
C VAL A 159 6.84 -10.63 4.41
N LYS A 160 5.63 -10.09 4.33
CA LYS A 160 4.44 -10.79 3.84
C LYS A 160 3.95 -10.16 2.54
N HIS A 161 3.75 -11.02 1.55
CA HIS A 161 3.26 -10.64 0.23
C HIS A 161 2.38 -11.76 -0.33
N ASN A 162 1.20 -11.44 -0.86
CA ASN A 162 0.25 -12.39 -1.45
C ASN A 162 -0.01 -13.62 -0.57
N GLY A 163 -0.25 -13.40 0.74
CA GLY A 163 -0.55 -14.47 1.70
C GLY A 163 0.67 -15.32 2.11
N ARG A 164 1.85 -15.06 1.56
CA ARG A 164 3.08 -15.79 1.86
C ARG A 164 4.00 -14.96 2.76
N THR A 165 4.64 -15.62 3.72
CA THR A 165 5.68 -15.04 4.58
C THR A 165 7.07 -15.41 4.08
N TYR A 166 7.94 -14.44 4.00
CA TYR A 166 9.35 -14.54 3.64
C TYR A 166 10.19 -14.13 4.85
N GLN A 167 10.99 -15.08 5.37
CA GLN A 167 11.78 -14.88 6.60
C GLN A 167 12.97 -15.84 6.71
#